data_d03f9cb5049952a6a560bfae1f1b23ab
#
_entry.id   d03f9cb5049952a6a560bfae1f1b23ab
#
_cell.length_a   1.000
_cell.length_b   1.000
_cell.length_c   1.000
_cell.angle_alpha   90.00
_cell.angle_beta   90.00
_cell.angle_gamma   90.00
#
_symmetry.space_group_name_H-M   'P 1'
#
loop_
_entity.id
_entity.type
_entity.pdbx_description
1 polymer ?
#
loop_
_entity_poly.entity_id
_entity_poly.type
_entity_poly.pdbx_seq_one_letter_code
_entity_poly.pdbx_strand_id
1 'polypeptide(L)'
;MLKTTTVGSYPRKDKPKDTLRKPTVSEEEALDMVQWAVEDQCSIGLDYITDGESYRENMYWFYQLRIDGVDSTNKKYKQFTVGGSTENVDLTKAHPLVKEKGGFGIECAVVNDEIKNQRWNLASKWKRAQDTAGGRAVVKQTI
;
A
#
# COMPACT_ATOMS: atom_id res chain seq x y z
N MET A 1 -3.11 -13.26 27.77
CA MET A 1 -1.96 -12.50 27.25
C MET A 1 -2.44 -11.70 26.04
N LEU A 2 -2.08 -10.42 25.94
CA LEU A 2 -2.43 -9.59 24.78
C LEU A 2 -1.61 -10.04 23.58
N LYS A 3 -2.25 -10.07 22.42
CA LYS A 3 -1.60 -10.38 21.14
C LYS A 3 -1.13 -9.10 20.46
N THR A 4 0.03 -9.17 19.83
CA THR A 4 0.69 -8.05 19.15
C THR A 4 0.60 -8.18 17.63
N THR A 5 0.45 -7.05 16.92
CA THR A 5 0.36 -7.04 15.45
C THR A 5 0.75 -5.70 14.86
N THR A 6 1.21 -5.70 13.62
CA THR A 6 1.23 -4.52 12.75
C THR A 6 -0.10 -4.37 12.00
N VAL A 7 -0.40 -3.18 11.47
CA VAL A 7 -1.65 -2.97 10.70
C VAL A 7 -1.56 -3.63 9.32
N GLY A 8 -0.66 -3.19 8.49
CA GLY A 8 -0.45 -3.68 7.11
C GLY A 8 0.94 -3.30 6.62
N SER A 9 1.11 -2.05 6.22
CA SER A 9 2.38 -1.55 5.71
C SER A 9 3.51 -1.62 6.73
N TYR A 10 4.67 -2.04 6.28
CA TYR A 10 5.89 -2.18 7.07
C TYR A 10 7.03 -1.34 6.48
N PRO A 11 7.97 -0.84 7.27
CA PRO A 11 9.14 -0.12 6.76
C PRO A 11 9.90 -0.93 5.71
N ARG A 12 10.61 -0.24 4.83
CA ARG A 12 11.44 -0.86 3.80
C ARG A 12 12.91 -0.77 4.16
N LYS A 13 13.63 -1.85 3.89
CA LYS A 13 15.04 -2.00 4.22
C LYS A 13 15.93 -0.87 3.69
N ASP A 14 15.71 -0.40 2.47
CA ASP A 14 16.69 0.41 1.73
C ASP A 14 16.11 1.64 1.02
N LYS A 15 15.02 2.23 1.52
CA LYS A 15 14.45 3.39 0.79
C LYS A 15 14.64 4.71 1.51
N PRO A 16 15.14 5.73 0.79
CA PRO A 16 15.15 7.09 1.29
C PRO A 16 13.70 7.53 1.61
N LYS A 17 13.57 8.33 2.65
CA LYS A 17 12.28 8.80 3.19
C LYS A 17 11.41 9.59 2.19
N ASP A 18 11.94 9.95 1.03
CA ASP A 18 11.35 10.95 0.12
C ASP A 18 10.57 10.39 -1.07
N THR A 19 10.47 9.07 -1.24
CA THR A 19 9.69 8.52 -2.37
C THR A 19 8.29 8.13 -1.94
N LEU A 20 7.36 9.08 -2.02
CA LEU A 20 5.92 8.83 -1.88
C LEU A 20 5.36 7.93 -3.00
N ARG A 21 6.08 7.81 -4.12
CA ARG A 21 5.73 6.94 -5.24
C ARG A 21 6.84 5.93 -5.48
N LYS A 22 6.46 4.67 -5.51
CA LYS A 22 7.36 3.58 -5.88
C LYS A 22 7.21 3.28 -7.36
N PRO A 23 8.31 2.97 -8.05
CA PRO A 23 8.21 2.27 -9.32
C PRO A 23 7.54 0.89 -9.10
N THR A 24 6.88 0.39 -10.12
CA THR A 24 6.45 -1.01 -10.17
C THR A 24 7.68 -1.91 -10.03
N VAL A 25 7.63 -2.84 -9.10
CA VAL A 25 8.70 -3.82 -8.89
C VAL A 25 8.37 -5.12 -9.58
N SER A 26 9.38 -5.91 -9.91
CA SER A 26 9.21 -7.26 -10.41
C SER A 26 8.56 -8.19 -9.36
N GLU A 27 8.05 -9.33 -9.80
CA GLU A 27 7.48 -10.33 -8.87
C GLU A 27 8.55 -10.87 -7.90
N GLU A 28 9.76 -11.07 -8.39
CA GLU A 28 10.89 -11.54 -7.58
C GLU A 28 11.25 -10.52 -6.50
N GLU A 29 11.45 -9.25 -6.88
CA GLU A 29 11.70 -8.16 -5.92
C GLU A 29 10.57 -8.03 -4.89
N ALA A 30 9.31 -8.21 -5.32
CA ALA A 30 8.17 -8.19 -4.42
C ALA A 30 8.24 -9.30 -3.38
N LEU A 31 8.61 -10.52 -3.80
CA LEU A 31 8.75 -11.67 -2.90
C LEU A 31 9.91 -11.50 -1.93
N ASP A 32 11.03 -10.91 -2.37
CA ASP A 32 12.16 -10.59 -1.50
C ASP A 32 11.78 -9.54 -0.44
N MET A 33 11.03 -8.52 -0.84
CA MET A 33 10.51 -7.52 0.11
C MET A 33 9.59 -8.14 1.15
N VAL A 34 8.72 -9.08 0.74
CA VAL A 34 7.85 -9.83 1.65
C VAL A 34 8.68 -10.66 2.62
N GLN A 35 9.67 -11.41 2.13
CA GLN A 35 10.52 -12.23 2.97
C GLN A 35 11.22 -11.40 4.04
N TRP A 36 11.85 -10.30 3.63
CA TRP A 36 12.53 -9.41 4.58
C TRP A 36 11.57 -8.86 5.65
N ALA A 37 10.40 -8.35 5.24
CA ALA A 37 9.43 -7.78 6.17
C ALA A 37 8.92 -8.82 7.18
N VAL A 38 8.72 -10.05 6.75
CA VAL A 38 8.27 -11.16 7.62
C VAL A 38 9.37 -11.55 8.60
N GLU A 39 10.61 -11.69 8.13
CA GLU A 39 11.73 -12.05 9.00
C GLU A 39 11.95 -11.01 10.10
N ASP A 40 11.90 -9.73 9.76
CA ASP A 40 12.04 -8.64 10.73
C ASP A 40 10.89 -8.64 11.75
N GLN A 41 9.64 -8.76 11.32
CA GLN A 41 8.48 -8.86 12.20
C GLN A 41 8.53 -10.09 13.12
N CYS A 42 9.00 -11.24 12.62
CA CYS A 42 9.19 -12.44 13.43
C CYS A 42 10.32 -12.25 14.46
N SER A 43 11.40 -11.55 14.09
CA SER A 43 12.55 -11.34 14.96
C SER A 43 12.23 -10.51 16.20
N ILE A 44 11.29 -9.56 16.07
CA ILE A 44 10.80 -8.73 17.18
C ILE A 44 9.66 -9.38 17.97
N GLY A 45 9.24 -10.60 17.59
CA GLY A 45 8.31 -11.41 18.35
C GLY A 45 6.84 -11.03 18.22
N LEU A 46 6.40 -10.52 17.07
CA LEU A 46 4.97 -10.25 16.82
C LEU A 46 4.18 -11.56 16.67
N ASP A 47 2.98 -11.62 17.29
CA ASP A 47 2.08 -12.76 17.18
C ASP A 47 1.40 -12.86 15.81
N TYR A 48 0.99 -11.70 15.26
CA TYR A 48 0.38 -11.57 13.93
C TYR A 48 1.21 -10.62 13.10
N ILE A 49 1.55 -11.04 11.89
CA ILE A 49 2.39 -10.31 10.95
C ILE A 49 1.69 -10.11 9.61
N THR A 50 2.23 -9.23 8.77
CA THR A 50 1.76 -9.00 7.41
C THR A 50 2.86 -9.27 6.39
N ASP A 51 2.51 -9.30 5.11
CA ASP A 51 3.47 -9.33 4.00
C ASP A 51 4.26 -8.01 3.85
N GLY A 52 3.97 -7.02 4.69
CA GLY A 52 4.62 -5.72 4.74
C GLY A 52 4.18 -4.72 3.68
N GLU A 53 3.44 -5.15 2.65
CA GLU A 53 2.95 -4.30 1.54
C GLU A 53 4.03 -3.46 0.83
N SER A 54 5.29 -3.73 1.10
CA SER A 54 6.41 -2.91 0.64
C SER A 54 6.55 -2.86 -0.88
N TYR A 55 6.04 -3.87 -1.57
CA TYR A 55 6.01 -4.00 -3.02
C TYR A 55 4.90 -3.16 -3.69
N ARG A 56 3.90 -2.69 -2.93
CA ARG A 56 2.80 -1.90 -3.49
C ARG A 56 3.27 -0.48 -3.81
N GLU A 57 2.93 0.05 -4.96
CA GLU A 57 3.23 1.42 -5.38
C GLU A 57 2.63 2.43 -4.39
N ASN A 58 1.37 2.26 -4.09
CA ASN A 58 0.62 2.81 -2.96
C ASN A 58 -0.69 1.99 -2.81
N MET A 59 -1.48 2.32 -1.78
CA MET A 59 -2.70 1.57 -1.46
C MET A 59 -3.79 1.64 -2.56
N TYR A 60 -3.76 2.66 -3.44
CA TYR A 60 -4.75 2.82 -4.52
C TYR A 60 -4.20 2.30 -5.85
N TRP A 61 -2.99 2.74 -6.23
CA TRP A 61 -2.39 2.41 -7.52
C TRP A 61 -2.12 0.92 -7.69
N PHE A 62 -1.75 0.23 -6.63
CA PHE A 62 -1.51 -1.20 -6.69
C PHE A 62 -2.68 -1.98 -7.30
N TYR A 63 -3.90 -1.65 -6.88
CA TYR A 63 -5.10 -2.30 -7.41
C TYR A 63 -5.50 -1.74 -8.77
N GLN A 64 -5.53 -0.41 -8.91
CA GLN A 64 -5.96 0.26 -10.13
C GLN A 64 -5.16 -0.13 -11.38
N LEU A 65 -3.85 -0.30 -11.23
CA LEU A 65 -2.97 -0.73 -12.34
C LEU A 65 -3.16 -2.20 -12.75
N ARG A 66 -3.91 -2.97 -11.97
CA ARG A 66 -4.05 -4.43 -12.14
C ARG A 66 -5.49 -4.88 -12.32
N ILE A 67 -6.35 -3.98 -12.74
CA ILE A 67 -7.76 -4.25 -13.07
C ILE A 67 -7.99 -3.82 -14.51
N ASP A 68 -8.57 -4.72 -15.33
CA ASP A 68 -9.01 -4.38 -16.67
C ASP A 68 -10.21 -3.42 -16.62
N GLY A 69 -10.34 -2.52 -17.57
CA GLY A 69 -11.37 -1.49 -17.59
C GLY A 69 -11.01 -0.22 -16.81
N VAL A 70 -9.84 -0.18 -16.20
CA VAL A 70 -9.32 1.00 -15.49
C VAL A 70 -8.21 1.66 -16.30
N ASP A 71 -8.43 2.91 -16.70
CA ASP A 71 -7.43 3.73 -17.38
C ASP A 71 -6.57 4.49 -16.36
N SER A 72 -5.33 4.05 -16.23
CA SER A 72 -4.32 4.67 -15.37
C SER A 72 -3.59 5.83 -16.00
N THR A 73 -3.79 6.07 -17.30
CA THR A 73 -3.15 7.16 -18.05
C THR A 73 -3.95 8.45 -17.96
N ASN A 74 -5.28 8.36 -17.92
CA ASN A 74 -6.20 9.47 -17.79
C ASN A 74 -6.56 9.71 -16.31
N LYS A 75 -5.63 10.31 -15.59
CA LYS A 75 -5.77 10.52 -14.15
C LYS A 75 -6.66 11.70 -13.84
N LYS A 76 -7.58 11.53 -12.91
CA LYS A 76 -8.35 12.64 -12.32
C LYS A 76 -7.87 12.92 -10.90
N TYR A 77 -7.73 14.18 -10.58
CA TYR A 77 -7.44 14.63 -9.23
C TYR A 77 -8.74 14.68 -8.42
N LYS A 78 -8.83 13.92 -7.35
CA LYS A 78 -9.91 14.04 -6.38
C LYS A 78 -9.36 14.70 -5.12
N GLN A 79 -9.85 15.88 -4.80
CA GLN A 79 -9.57 16.52 -3.52
C GLN A 79 -10.37 15.83 -2.42
N PHE A 80 -9.69 15.47 -1.34
CA PHE A 80 -10.34 15.01 -0.14
C PHE A 80 -10.52 16.20 0.80
N THR A 81 -11.75 16.45 1.18
CA THR A 81 -12.08 17.35 2.29
C THR A 81 -12.17 16.53 3.56
N VAL A 82 -11.40 16.91 4.57
CA VAL A 82 -11.51 16.30 5.91
C VAL A 82 -12.85 16.70 6.50
N GLY A 83 -13.69 15.73 6.82
CA GLY A 83 -15.00 15.98 7.44
C GLY A 83 -16.21 15.86 6.53
N GLY A 84 -16.05 15.42 5.27
CA GLY A 84 -17.19 15.10 4.39
C GLY A 84 -17.98 16.30 3.86
N SER A 85 -17.58 17.54 4.15
CA SER A 85 -18.13 18.73 3.52
C SER A 85 -17.28 19.16 2.32
N THR A 86 -17.94 19.52 1.23
CA THR A 86 -17.31 20.11 0.05
C THR A 86 -16.95 21.59 0.25
N GLU A 87 -17.19 22.12 1.44
CA GLU A 87 -16.89 23.50 1.77
C GLU A 87 -15.41 23.67 2.11
N ASN A 88 -14.85 24.71 1.56
CA ASN A 88 -13.46 25.13 1.59
C ASN A 88 -12.71 24.76 2.87
N VAL A 89 -11.88 23.73 2.79
CA VAL A 89 -10.88 23.50 3.83
C VAL A 89 -9.97 24.72 3.85
N ASP A 90 -9.90 25.37 4.99
CA ASP A 90 -8.97 26.47 5.19
C ASP A 90 -7.53 25.94 5.15
N LEU A 91 -6.97 25.96 3.94
CA LEU A 91 -5.61 25.47 3.68
C LEU A 91 -4.56 26.27 4.46
N THR A 92 -4.92 27.43 5.04
CA THR A 92 -3.99 28.22 5.86
C THR A 92 -3.64 27.50 7.16
N LYS A 93 -4.51 26.62 7.64
CA LYS A 93 -4.31 25.78 8.84
C LYS A 93 -3.75 24.39 8.53
N ALA A 94 -3.60 24.05 7.26
CA ALA A 94 -3.07 22.75 6.86
C ALA A 94 -1.56 22.67 7.07
N HIS A 95 -1.08 21.42 7.15
CA HIS A 95 0.36 21.16 7.23
C HIS A 95 1.11 21.83 6.07
N PRO A 96 2.33 22.36 6.26
CA PRO A 96 3.09 23.06 5.21
C PRO A 96 3.17 22.34 3.87
N LEU A 97 3.38 21.02 3.88
CA LEU A 97 3.39 20.18 2.66
C LEU A 97 2.05 20.17 1.91
N VAL A 98 0.93 20.34 2.60
CA VAL A 98 -0.40 20.42 1.99
C VAL A 98 -0.59 21.78 1.36
N LYS A 99 -0.08 22.84 1.99
CA LYS A 99 -0.11 24.21 1.45
C LYS A 99 0.70 24.33 0.16
N GLU A 100 1.92 23.80 0.17
CA GLU A 100 2.84 23.86 -0.97
C GLU A 100 2.26 23.17 -2.22
N LYS A 101 1.47 22.12 -2.04
CA LYS A 101 0.85 21.34 -3.14
C LYS A 101 -0.59 21.76 -3.49
N GLY A 102 -1.09 22.85 -2.91
CA GLY A 102 -2.47 23.35 -3.20
C GLY A 102 -3.59 22.47 -2.66
N GLY A 103 -3.32 21.62 -1.67
CA GLY A 103 -4.28 20.73 -1.02
C GLY A 103 -3.88 19.27 -1.02
N PHE A 104 -4.56 18.46 -0.23
CA PHE A 104 -4.38 17.00 -0.22
C PHE A 104 -5.26 16.40 -1.33
N GLY A 105 -4.65 16.07 -2.44
CA GLY A 105 -5.31 15.42 -3.55
C GLY A 105 -4.77 14.02 -3.81
N ILE A 106 -5.64 13.08 -4.16
CA ILE A 106 -5.26 11.76 -4.64
C ILE A 106 -5.52 11.68 -6.12
N GLU A 107 -4.50 11.31 -6.88
CA GLU A 107 -4.69 10.93 -8.27
C GLU A 107 -5.45 9.60 -8.31
N CYS A 108 -6.57 9.58 -9.01
CA CYS A 108 -7.38 8.39 -9.23
C CYS A 108 -7.36 8.03 -10.72
N ALA A 109 -7.28 6.76 -11.01
CA ALA A 109 -7.55 6.24 -12.33
C ALA A 109 -9.04 6.38 -12.68
N VAL A 110 -9.36 6.33 -13.95
CA VAL A 110 -10.73 6.46 -14.45
C VAL A 110 -11.21 5.09 -14.93
N VAL A 111 -12.38 4.65 -14.45
CA VAL A 111 -13.05 3.49 -15.03
C VAL A 111 -13.66 3.92 -16.36
N ASN A 112 -13.21 3.35 -17.46
CA ASN A 112 -13.63 3.69 -18.81
C ASN A 112 -14.20 2.50 -19.60
N ASP A 113 -14.18 1.31 -19.03
CA ASP A 113 -14.73 0.10 -19.62
C ASP A 113 -15.24 -0.83 -18.52
N GLU A 114 -15.80 -1.97 -18.90
CA GLU A 114 -16.24 -3.01 -17.98
C GLU A 114 -15.08 -3.52 -17.14
N ILE A 115 -15.24 -3.51 -15.82
CA ILE A 115 -14.25 -4.06 -14.90
C ILE A 115 -14.23 -5.58 -15.01
N LYS A 116 -13.08 -6.11 -15.44
CA LYS A 116 -12.83 -7.53 -15.59
C LYS A 116 -11.59 -7.91 -14.80
N ASN A 117 -11.07 -9.04 -15.02
CA ASN A 117 -9.81 -9.60 -14.53
C ASN A 117 -9.00 -8.77 -13.51
N GLN A 118 -8.67 -9.41 -12.41
CA GLN A 118 -7.83 -8.84 -11.35
C GLN A 118 -6.48 -9.55 -11.37
N ARG A 119 -5.38 -8.79 -11.43
CA ARG A 119 -4.01 -9.33 -11.61
C ARG A 119 -3.06 -9.00 -10.47
N TRP A 120 -3.54 -8.80 -9.25
CA TRP A 120 -2.66 -8.44 -8.13
C TRP A 120 -1.92 -9.57 -7.43
N ASN A 121 -2.25 -10.82 -7.73
CA ASN A 121 -1.55 -12.02 -7.26
C ASN A 121 -1.17 -11.98 -5.77
N LEU A 122 -2.11 -11.66 -4.89
CA LEU A 122 -1.85 -11.61 -3.44
C LEU A 122 -1.58 -12.99 -2.85
N ALA A 123 -2.07 -14.05 -3.48
CA ALA A 123 -1.84 -15.41 -3.01
C ALA A 123 -0.36 -15.80 -2.97
N SER A 124 0.44 -15.38 -3.95
CA SER A 124 1.88 -15.64 -3.95
C SER A 124 2.60 -14.90 -2.82
N LYS A 125 2.21 -13.66 -2.53
CA LYS A 125 2.76 -12.87 -1.43
C LYS A 125 2.41 -13.47 -0.08
N TRP A 126 1.14 -13.84 0.10
CA TRP A 126 0.71 -14.53 1.31
C TRP A 126 1.45 -15.85 1.51
N LYS A 127 1.56 -16.66 0.45
CA LYS A 127 2.29 -17.93 0.52
C LYS A 127 3.75 -17.72 0.89
N ARG A 128 4.45 -16.78 0.27
CA ARG A 128 5.83 -16.43 0.63
C ARG A 128 5.91 -16.01 2.10
N ALA A 129 5.01 -15.15 2.56
CA ALA A 129 4.98 -14.70 3.94
C ALA A 129 4.76 -15.87 4.91
N GLN A 130 3.82 -16.77 4.62
CA GLN A 130 3.53 -17.94 5.43
C GLN A 130 4.71 -18.91 5.49
N ASP A 131 5.33 -19.19 4.34
CA ASP A 131 6.50 -20.07 4.24
C ASP A 131 7.69 -19.47 5.03
N THR A 132 7.92 -18.16 4.89
CA THR A 132 8.99 -17.45 5.61
C THR A 132 8.73 -17.42 7.12
N ALA A 133 7.50 -17.23 7.55
CA ALA A 133 7.15 -17.22 8.98
C ALA A 133 7.45 -18.56 9.65
N GLY A 134 7.29 -19.68 8.94
CA GLY A 134 7.65 -21.01 9.42
C GLY A 134 6.99 -21.39 10.76
N GLY A 135 5.77 -20.91 11.01
CA GLY A 135 5.05 -21.13 12.26
C GLY A 135 5.43 -20.21 13.43
N ARG A 136 6.38 -19.30 13.25
CA ARG A 136 6.79 -18.32 14.29
C ARG A 136 5.73 -17.27 14.59
N ALA A 137 4.88 -16.94 13.61
CA ALA A 137 3.79 -16.00 13.72
C ALA A 137 2.65 -16.38 12.78
N VAL A 138 1.47 -15.79 12.99
CA VAL A 138 0.30 -15.96 12.11
C VAL A 138 0.30 -14.85 11.05
N VAL A 139 0.32 -15.23 9.78
CA VAL A 139 0.27 -14.27 8.67
C VAL A 139 -1.16 -13.85 8.37
N LYS A 140 -1.42 -12.57 8.41
CA LYS A 140 -2.66 -11.95 7.92
C LYS A 140 -2.38 -11.20 6.61
N GLN A 141 -3.26 -11.37 5.62
CA GLN A 141 -3.18 -10.65 4.35
C GLN A 141 -4.05 -9.40 4.41
N THR A 142 -3.47 -8.27 4.06
CA THR A 142 -4.20 -7.01 3.89
C THR A 142 -4.71 -6.90 2.44
N ILE A 143 -5.99 -6.63 2.29
CA ILE A 143 -6.68 -6.50 0.99
C ILE A 143 -7.17 -5.06 0.82
#